data_afd0ba6d574acf6217a2481e80311a7d
#
_entry.id   afd0ba6d574acf6217a2481e80311a7d
#
_cell.length_a   1.000
_cell.length_b   1.000
_cell.length_c   1.000
_cell.angle_alpha   90.00
_cell.angle_beta   90.00
_cell.angle_gamma   90.00
#
_symmetry.space_group_name_H-M   'P 1'
#
loop_
_entity.id
_entity.type
_entity.pdbx_description
1 polymer ?
#
loop_
_entity_poly.entity_id
_entity_poly.type
_entity_poly.pdbx_seq_one_letter_code
_entity_poly.pdbx_strand_id
1 'polypeptide(L)'
;ISRLGATLNYSRNNYFQGQGSYQYYYSSGPASKGTNDNVYATITNKRNYNYKWENIITYNFKVKDVHDITVTGVTSWEHNQYDEAYMKQTNIENNRYMWHNMDVGSKNSSNSSLYNMSKGMGFVGRVNYSYMGKYLFSASVRHDGSSRLNPENRWDTFPAFSLGWRMSDEKFMAGTQNWLSNLKLRVGYGVTGTAAIDPYTSIARSEE
;
A
#
# COMPACT_ATOMS: atom_id res chain seq x y z
N ILE A 1 -19.95 -3.60 10.87
CA ILE A 1 -19.08 -4.64 10.27
C ILE A 1 -17.66 -4.37 10.76
N SER A 2 -17.02 -5.41 11.30
CA SER A 2 -15.58 -5.39 11.62
C SER A 2 -14.85 -6.31 10.64
N ARG A 3 -13.73 -5.85 10.09
CA ARG A 3 -12.89 -6.60 9.15
C ARG A 3 -11.45 -6.57 9.63
N LEU A 4 -10.86 -7.75 9.77
CA LEU A 4 -9.44 -7.91 10.08
C LEU A 4 -8.78 -8.66 8.92
N GLY A 5 -7.77 -8.08 8.34
CA GLY A 5 -6.91 -8.70 7.34
C GLY A 5 -5.47 -8.75 7.85
N ALA A 6 -4.80 -9.88 7.67
CA ALA A 6 -3.39 -10.04 7.97
C ALA A 6 -2.70 -10.80 6.84
N THR A 7 -1.50 -10.39 6.50
CA THR A 7 -0.65 -11.04 5.49
C THR A 7 0.74 -11.19 6.05
N LEU A 8 1.25 -12.41 6.02
CA LEU A 8 2.63 -12.73 6.36
C LEU A 8 3.29 -13.39 5.15
N ASN A 9 4.27 -12.71 4.57
CA ASN A 9 5.10 -13.25 3.51
C ASN A 9 6.51 -13.49 4.04
N TYR A 10 7.00 -14.70 3.87
CA TYR A 10 8.38 -15.07 4.15
C TYR A 10 9.02 -15.57 2.87
N SER A 11 10.19 -15.05 2.55
CA SER A 11 10.99 -15.47 1.42
C SER A 11 12.43 -15.70 1.88
N ARG A 12 12.98 -16.83 1.49
CA ARG A 12 14.39 -17.15 1.68
C ARG A 12 15.00 -17.49 0.33
N ASN A 13 15.96 -16.69 -0.10
CA ASN A 13 16.71 -16.91 -1.32
C ASN A 13 18.14 -17.31 -0.97
N ASN A 14 18.57 -18.46 -1.45
CA ASN A 14 19.92 -18.93 -1.31
C ASN A 14 20.55 -19.02 -2.71
N TYR A 15 21.76 -18.53 -2.82
CA TYR A 15 22.51 -18.60 -4.06
C TYR A 15 23.93 -19.10 -3.75
N PHE A 16 24.46 -19.94 -4.64
CA PHE A 16 25.82 -20.44 -4.55
C PHE A 16 26.46 -20.42 -5.95
N GLN A 17 27.64 -19.84 -6.01
CA GLN A 17 28.50 -19.91 -7.19
C GLN A 17 29.74 -20.74 -6.82
N GLY A 18 29.81 -21.93 -7.36
CA GLY A 18 30.90 -22.89 -7.09
C GLY A 18 32.14 -22.64 -7.93
N GLN A 19 33.22 -23.26 -7.51
CA GLN A 19 34.45 -23.32 -8.28
C GLN A 19 34.23 -23.99 -9.63
N GLY A 20 34.84 -23.43 -10.69
CA GLY A 20 34.70 -23.95 -12.05
C GLY A 20 33.38 -23.59 -12.75
N SER A 21 32.56 -22.73 -12.16
CA SER A 21 31.38 -22.18 -12.83
C SER A 21 31.77 -21.31 -14.02
N TYR A 22 31.05 -21.48 -15.13
CA TYR A 22 31.33 -20.72 -16.34
C TYR A 22 30.52 -19.44 -16.40
N GLN A 23 31.21 -18.30 -16.68
CA GLN A 23 30.54 -17.04 -17.04
C GLN A 23 30.74 -16.72 -18.52
N TYR A 24 29.67 -16.28 -19.17
CA TYR A 24 29.73 -15.74 -20.51
C TYR A 24 29.82 -14.21 -20.41
N TYR A 25 30.91 -13.67 -20.90
CA TYR A 25 31.10 -12.21 -20.99
C TYR A 25 30.71 -11.76 -22.39
N TYR A 26 29.68 -10.91 -22.49
CA TYR A 26 29.34 -10.19 -23.70
C TYR A 26 30.08 -8.84 -23.69
N SER A 27 31.16 -8.77 -24.41
CA SER A 27 31.78 -7.49 -24.77
C SER A 27 31.48 -7.21 -26.25
N SER A 28 31.85 -6.03 -26.76
CA SER A 28 31.70 -5.68 -28.20
C SER A 28 32.46 -6.56 -29.20
N GLY A 29 32.93 -7.72 -28.76
CA GLY A 29 33.59 -8.78 -29.53
C GLY A 29 32.92 -10.15 -29.33
N PRO A 30 33.43 -11.22 -29.92
CA PRO A 30 32.91 -12.56 -29.73
C PRO A 30 32.92 -12.94 -28.24
N ALA A 31 31.83 -13.59 -27.79
CA ALA A 31 31.67 -14.00 -26.40
C ALA A 31 32.86 -14.87 -25.96
N SER A 32 33.56 -14.46 -24.90
CA SER A 32 34.60 -15.25 -24.29
C SER A 32 34.07 -16.06 -23.12
N LYS A 33 34.50 -17.31 -23.01
CA LYS A 33 34.15 -18.22 -21.92
C LYS A 33 35.28 -18.23 -20.91
N GLY A 34 35.02 -17.74 -19.70
CA GLY A 34 36.00 -17.75 -18.59
C GLY A 34 35.53 -18.64 -17.44
N THR A 35 36.45 -19.23 -16.71
CA THR A 35 36.16 -19.85 -15.41
C THR A 35 36.10 -18.77 -14.34
N ASN A 36 35.08 -18.84 -13.50
CA ASN A 36 34.98 -17.92 -12.35
C ASN A 36 35.55 -18.62 -11.11
N ASP A 37 36.69 -18.13 -10.62
CA ASP A 37 37.35 -18.63 -9.42
C ASP A 37 36.79 -18.00 -8.14
N ASN A 38 35.86 -17.03 -8.25
CA ASN A 38 35.19 -16.42 -7.11
C ASN A 38 34.06 -17.32 -6.61
N VAL A 39 34.37 -18.17 -5.67
CA VAL A 39 33.38 -18.99 -4.96
C VAL A 39 32.70 -18.15 -3.90
N TYR A 40 31.37 -18.07 -3.96
CA TYR A 40 30.60 -17.36 -2.93
C TYR A 40 29.21 -17.95 -2.75
N ALA A 41 28.69 -17.74 -1.55
CA ALA A 41 27.29 -18.02 -1.22
C ALA A 41 26.60 -16.77 -0.70
N THR A 42 25.30 -16.67 -0.95
CA THR A 42 24.44 -15.65 -0.37
C THR A 42 23.20 -16.27 0.23
N ILE A 43 22.76 -15.69 1.34
CA ILE A 43 21.46 -15.98 1.95
C ILE A 43 20.74 -14.66 2.11
N THR A 44 19.52 -14.56 1.58
CA THR A 44 18.65 -13.42 1.78
C THR A 44 17.35 -13.90 2.40
N ASN A 45 17.06 -13.45 3.61
CA ASN A 45 15.80 -13.71 4.29
C ASN A 45 14.99 -12.42 4.29
N LYS A 46 13.76 -12.50 3.78
CA LYS A 46 12.81 -11.38 3.75
C LYS A 46 11.55 -11.77 4.48
N ARG A 47 11.06 -10.87 5.32
CA ARG A 47 9.78 -11.02 6.00
C ARG A 47 8.96 -9.76 5.81
N ASN A 48 7.75 -9.93 5.35
CA ASN A 48 6.79 -8.85 5.21
C ASN A 48 5.54 -9.21 6.03
N TYR A 49 5.22 -8.39 7.00
CA TYR A 49 4.09 -8.56 7.89
C TYR A 49 3.18 -7.33 7.85
N ASN A 50 1.95 -7.53 7.37
CA ASN A 50 0.97 -6.47 7.25
C ASN A 50 -0.31 -6.91 7.96
N TYR A 51 -0.93 -6.01 8.72
CA TYR A 51 -2.30 -6.19 9.15
C TYR A 51 -3.09 -4.89 9.00
N LYS A 52 -4.37 -5.05 8.71
CA LYS A 52 -5.34 -3.97 8.62
C LYS A 52 -6.60 -4.37 9.36
N TRP A 53 -7.06 -3.49 10.23
CA TRP A 53 -8.31 -3.64 10.94
C TRP A 53 -9.22 -2.46 10.65
N GLU A 54 -10.44 -2.73 10.19
CA GLU A 54 -11.44 -1.73 9.85
C GLU A 54 -12.74 -2.03 10.58
N ASN A 55 -13.35 -1.00 11.15
CA ASN A 55 -14.71 -1.05 11.66
C ASN A 55 -15.58 -0.09 10.89
N ILE A 56 -16.72 -0.57 10.41
CA ILE A 56 -17.65 0.17 9.58
C ILE A 56 -19.02 0.11 10.26
N ILE A 57 -19.57 1.27 10.56
CA ILE A 57 -20.93 1.44 11.07
C ILE A 57 -21.71 2.21 10.03
N THR A 58 -22.82 1.65 9.58
CA THR A 58 -23.73 2.31 8.63
C THR A 58 -25.13 2.29 9.22
N TYR A 59 -25.76 3.46 9.24
CA TYR A 59 -27.12 3.63 9.68
C TYR A 59 -27.95 4.28 8.58
N ASN A 60 -29.03 3.63 8.20
CA ASN A 60 -29.96 4.10 7.16
C ASN A 60 -31.30 4.39 7.80
N PHE A 61 -31.87 5.55 7.51
CA PHE A 61 -33.23 5.88 7.98
C PHE A 61 -33.94 6.75 6.95
N LYS A 62 -35.27 6.62 6.96
CA LYS A 62 -36.17 7.40 6.11
C LYS A 62 -37.06 8.28 6.98
N VAL A 63 -37.29 9.49 6.54
CA VAL A 63 -38.22 10.43 7.16
C VAL A 63 -39.28 10.82 6.16
N LYS A 64 -40.54 10.62 6.52
CA LYS A 64 -41.72 10.90 5.67
C LYS A 64 -41.64 10.28 4.25
N ASP A 65 -40.97 9.14 4.11
CA ASP A 65 -40.77 8.37 2.87
C ASP A 65 -40.12 9.15 1.70
N VAL A 66 -39.82 10.43 1.89
CA VAL A 66 -39.23 11.31 0.87
C VAL A 66 -37.78 11.66 1.17
N HIS A 67 -37.36 11.55 2.42
CA HIS A 67 -35.99 11.80 2.85
C HIS A 67 -35.30 10.48 3.17
N ASP A 68 -34.30 10.12 2.40
CA ASP A 68 -33.49 8.95 2.61
C ASP A 68 -32.08 9.39 3.06
N ILE A 69 -31.67 8.97 4.26
CA ILE A 69 -30.41 9.39 4.87
C ILE A 69 -29.61 8.17 5.24
N THR A 70 -28.36 8.14 4.80
CA THR A 70 -27.38 7.14 5.16
C THR A 70 -26.19 7.82 5.85
N VAL A 71 -25.91 7.43 7.06
CA VAL A 71 -24.71 7.85 7.81
C VAL A 71 -23.75 6.68 7.92
N THR A 72 -22.50 6.91 7.56
CA THR A 72 -21.44 5.90 7.65
C THR A 72 -20.26 6.44 8.44
N GLY A 73 -19.84 5.70 9.45
CA GLY A 73 -18.59 5.90 10.18
C GLY A 73 -17.62 4.75 9.90
N VAL A 74 -16.36 5.07 9.65
CA VAL A 74 -15.28 4.08 9.48
C VAL A 74 -14.10 4.45 10.36
N THR A 75 -13.55 3.45 11.05
CA THR A 75 -12.23 3.54 11.68
C THR A 75 -11.32 2.47 11.09
N SER A 76 -10.08 2.82 10.83
CA SER A 76 -9.09 1.91 10.26
C SER A 76 -7.75 2.03 10.96
N TRP A 77 -7.10 0.88 11.17
CA TRP A 77 -5.72 0.76 11.65
C TRP A 77 -4.95 -0.10 10.69
N GLU A 78 -3.74 0.32 10.37
CA GLU A 78 -2.86 -0.36 9.46
C GLU A 78 -1.46 -0.44 10.06
N HIS A 79 -0.82 -1.59 9.90
CA HIS A 79 0.56 -1.83 10.29
C HIS A 79 1.26 -2.57 9.16
N ASN A 80 2.38 -2.01 8.71
CA ASN A 80 3.24 -2.61 7.71
C ASN A 80 4.65 -2.71 8.30
N GLN A 81 5.24 -3.90 8.22
CA GLN A 81 6.60 -4.17 8.68
C GLN A 81 7.33 -4.99 7.62
N TYR A 82 8.54 -4.58 7.33
CA TYR A 82 9.45 -5.27 6.41
C TYR A 82 10.80 -5.46 7.07
N ASP A 83 11.25 -6.71 7.13
CA ASP A 83 12.55 -7.12 7.63
C ASP A 83 13.32 -7.81 6.50
N GLU A 84 14.57 -7.42 6.28
CA GLU A 84 15.49 -8.10 5.39
C GLU A 84 16.81 -8.33 6.08
N ALA A 85 17.33 -9.55 5.97
CA ALA A 85 18.68 -9.92 6.38
C ALA A 85 19.39 -10.54 5.17
N TYR A 86 20.51 -9.95 4.80
CA TYR A 86 21.37 -10.41 3.73
C TYR A 86 22.73 -10.79 4.29
N MET A 87 23.21 -11.96 3.86
CA MET A 87 24.55 -12.47 4.20
C MET A 87 25.23 -12.93 2.91
N LYS A 88 26.48 -12.56 2.74
CA LYS A 88 27.35 -13.03 1.67
C LYS A 88 28.69 -13.48 2.25
N GLN A 89 29.14 -14.63 1.83
CA GLN A 89 30.44 -15.16 2.15
C GLN A 89 31.19 -15.57 0.88
N THR A 90 32.47 -15.28 0.82
CA THR A 90 33.35 -15.58 -0.30
C THR A 90 34.43 -16.57 0.10
N ASN A 91 35.14 -17.14 -0.87
CA ASN A 91 36.22 -18.13 -0.67
C ASN A 91 35.77 -19.38 0.10
N ILE A 92 34.66 -19.98 -0.32
CA ILE A 92 34.18 -21.26 0.23
C ILE A 92 35.02 -22.36 -0.44
N GLU A 93 35.91 -22.99 0.31
CA GLU A 93 36.89 -23.93 -0.23
C GLU A 93 36.29 -25.19 -0.85
N ASN A 94 35.12 -25.61 -0.41
CA ASN A 94 34.49 -26.85 -0.89
C ASN A 94 33.08 -26.60 -1.36
N ASN A 95 32.76 -26.90 -2.65
CA ASN A 95 31.45 -26.76 -3.25
C ASN A 95 30.33 -27.53 -2.53
N ARG A 96 30.66 -28.53 -1.68
CA ARG A 96 29.66 -29.27 -0.90
C ARG A 96 28.99 -28.45 0.19
N TYR A 97 29.67 -27.40 0.69
CA TYR A 97 29.11 -26.56 1.75
C TYR A 97 28.03 -25.63 1.24
N MET A 98 28.15 -25.16 0.00
CA MET A 98 27.21 -24.20 -0.60
C MET A 98 26.88 -23.07 0.38
N TRP A 99 25.59 -22.86 0.64
CA TRP A 99 25.09 -21.91 1.64
C TRP A 99 24.79 -22.56 3.01
N HIS A 100 25.03 -23.86 3.17
CA HIS A 100 24.71 -24.58 4.41
C HIS A 100 25.72 -24.33 5.52
N ASN A 101 26.97 -24.04 5.17
CA ASN A 101 28.00 -23.68 6.13
C ASN A 101 28.82 -22.49 5.60
N MET A 102 28.37 -21.28 5.90
CA MET A 102 28.99 -20.05 5.42
C MET A 102 30.23 -19.65 6.26
N ASP A 103 30.39 -20.23 7.44
CA ASP A 103 31.51 -19.92 8.33
C ASP A 103 32.88 -20.42 7.79
N VAL A 104 32.88 -21.40 6.90
CA VAL A 104 34.07 -21.93 6.25
C VAL A 104 34.72 -21.00 5.23
N GLY A 105 34.06 -19.92 4.84
CA GLY A 105 34.63 -18.92 3.93
C GLY A 105 35.62 -18.03 4.65
N SER A 106 36.81 -17.81 4.05
CA SER A 106 37.92 -17.22 4.72
C SER A 106 38.01 -15.68 4.63
N LYS A 107 37.29 -15.01 3.74
CA LYS A 107 37.43 -13.56 3.53
C LYS A 107 36.19 -12.91 2.94
N ASN A 108 36.05 -11.58 3.17
CA ASN A 108 35.05 -10.70 2.56
C ASN A 108 33.59 -11.11 2.80
N SER A 109 33.22 -11.35 4.05
CA SER A 109 31.82 -11.42 4.44
C SER A 109 31.17 -10.04 4.31
N SER A 110 29.98 -9.99 3.74
CA SER A 110 29.16 -8.78 3.69
C SER A 110 27.81 -9.12 4.29
N ASN A 111 27.46 -8.43 5.36
CA ASN A 111 26.17 -8.58 6.03
C ASN A 111 25.44 -7.26 6.00
N SER A 112 24.16 -7.28 5.71
CA SER A 112 23.30 -6.12 5.83
C SER A 112 21.94 -6.52 6.39
N SER A 113 21.32 -5.60 7.07
CA SER A 113 19.95 -5.75 7.54
C SER A 113 19.17 -4.47 7.26
N LEU A 114 17.90 -4.63 6.94
CA LEU A 114 16.97 -3.53 6.73
C LEU A 114 15.73 -3.83 7.56
N TYR A 115 15.29 -2.84 8.31
CA TYR A 115 14.04 -2.87 9.05
C TYR A 115 13.23 -1.63 8.75
N ASN A 116 12.03 -1.81 8.20
CA ASN A 116 11.10 -0.74 7.92
C ASN A 116 9.75 -1.04 8.58
N MET A 117 9.22 -0.07 9.31
CA MET A 117 7.91 -0.17 9.92
C MET A 117 7.11 1.09 9.67
N SER A 118 5.83 0.94 9.33
CA SER A 118 4.90 2.06 9.25
C SER A 118 3.55 1.69 9.85
N LYS A 119 2.92 2.67 10.49
CA LYS A 119 1.58 2.58 11.05
C LYS A 119 0.70 3.65 10.47
N GLY A 120 -0.54 3.30 10.16
CA GLY A 120 -1.58 4.21 9.71
C GLY A 120 -2.83 4.10 10.57
N MET A 121 -3.53 5.21 10.73
CA MET A 121 -4.83 5.27 11.40
C MET A 121 -5.71 6.24 10.63
N GLY A 122 -6.98 5.88 10.42
CA GLY A 122 -7.91 6.70 9.68
C GLY A 122 -9.30 6.67 10.26
N PHE A 123 -9.97 7.81 10.20
CA PHE A 123 -11.36 8.01 10.58
C PHE A 123 -12.11 8.60 9.39
N VAL A 124 -13.27 8.04 9.07
CA VAL A 124 -14.13 8.56 7.99
C VAL A 124 -15.53 8.76 8.53
N GLY A 125 -16.07 9.93 8.34
CA GLY A 125 -17.49 10.23 8.48
C GLY A 125 -18.09 10.55 7.12
N ARG A 126 -19.24 9.95 6.78
CA ARG A 126 -19.94 10.20 5.53
C ARG A 126 -21.44 10.29 5.76
N VAL A 127 -22.06 11.26 5.13
CA VAL A 127 -23.52 11.38 5.06
C VAL A 127 -23.93 11.40 3.58
N ASN A 128 -24.87 10.54 3.23
CA ASN A 128 -25.55 10.57 1.95
C ASN A 128 -27.02 10.90 2.22
N TYR A 129 -27.53 11.87 1.52
CA TYR A 129 -28.92 12.33 1.62
C TYR A 129 -29.57 12.31 0.24
N SER A 130 -30.76 11.78 0.18
CA SER A 130 -31.60 11.79 -1.02
C SER A 130 -32.98 12.33 -0.69
N TYR A 131 -33.39 13.33 -1.43
CA TYR A 131 -34.75 13.87 -1.35
C TYR A 131 -35.57 13.42 -2.56
N MET A 132 -36.67 12.73 -2.29
CA MET A 132 -37.59 12.13 -3.29
C MET A 132 -36.86 11.26 -4.35
N GLY A 133 -35.64 10.77 -4.10
CA GLY A 133 -34.82 10.08 -5.08
C GLY A 133 -34.24 10.98 -6.19
N LYS A 134 -34.59 12.27 -6.24
CA LYS A 134 -34.25 13.21 -7.30
C LYS A 134 -33.01 14.06 -6.97
N TYR A 135 -32.98 14.61 -5.77
CA TYR A 135 -31.89 15.49 -5.30
C TYR A 135 -31.00 14.69 -4.37
N LEU A 136 -29.74 14.61 -4.71
CA LEU A 136 -28.78 13.79 -4.02
C LEU A 136 -27.67 14.69 -3.46
N PHE A 137 -27.36 14.52 -2.20
CA PHE A 137 -26.26 15.19 -1.54
C PHE A 137 -25.38 14.15 -0.86
N SER A 138 -24.07 14.29 -0.98
CA SER A 138 -23.09 13.49 -0.23
C SER A 138 -22.02 14.39 0.33
N ALA A 139 -21.73 14.24 1.62
CA ALA A 139 -20.59 14.88 2.27
C ALA A 139 -19.79 13.83 3.02
N SER A 140 -18.48 13.95 3.00
CA SER A 140 -17.58 13.10 3.77
C SER A 140 -16.38 13.90 4.26
N VAL A 141 -15.88 13.50 5.41
CA VAL A 141 -14.59 13.93 5.95
C VAL A 141 -13.78 12.70 6.29
N ARG A 142 -12.52 12.72 5.89
CA ARG A 142 -11.53 11.71 6.25
C ARG A 142 -10.39 12.37 7.01
N HIS A 143 -10.02 11.80 8.14
CA HIS A 143 -8.92 12.25 8.98
C HIS A 143 -7.94 11.09 9.12
N ASP A 144 -6.75 11.25 8.52
CA ASP A 144 -5.74 10.20 8.43
C ASP A 144 -4.46 10.60 9.15
N GLY A 145 -3.90 9.63 9.87
CA GLY A 145 -2.59 9.73 10.50
C GLY A 145 -1.62 8.68 9.95
N SER A 146 -0.38 9.09 9.70
CA SER A 146 0.70 8.22 9.22
C SER A 146 1.97 8.40 10.01
N SER A 147 2.57 7.29 10.48
CA SER A 147 3.87 7.33 11.15
C SER A 147 5.05 7.64 10.21
N ARG A 148 4.81 7.70 8.90
CA ARG A 148 5.82 8.11 7.91
C ARG A 148 6.07 9.62 7.90
N LEU A 149 5.09 10.39 8.39
CA LEU A 149 5.16 11.84 8.42
C LEU A 149 5.80 12.34 9.71
N ASN A 150 6.36 13.54 9.66
CA ASN A 150 6.90 14.22 10.82
C ASN A 150 5.82 14.35 11.92
N PRO A 151 6.16 14.19 13.22
CA PRO A 151 5.22 14.31 14.34
C PRO A 151 4.29 15.52 14.28
N GLU A 152 4.76 16.67 13.83
CA GLU A 152 3.98 17.92 13.72
C GLU A 152 2.91 17.88 12.62
N ASN A 153 3.14 17.12 11.53
CA ASN A 153 2.26 17.03 10.36
C ASN A 153 1.75 15.60 10.13
N ARG A 154 1.66 14.82 11.19
CA ARG A 154 1.31 13.41 11.12
C ARG A 154 -0.14 13.15 10.73
N TRP A 155 -1.02 14.10 11.02
CA TRP A 155 -2.45 14.02 10.79
C TRP A 155 -2.90 15.05 9.77
N ASP A 156 -3.77 14.64 8.88
CA ASP A 156 -4.38 15.54 7.89
C ASP A 156 -5.86 15.20 7.67
N THR A 157 -6.61 16.18 7.16
CA THR A 157 -8.07 16.11 7.01
C THR A 157 -8.47 16.39 5.57
N PHE A 158 -9.25 15.50 4.98
CA PHE A 158 -9.66 15.50 3.59
C PHE A 158 -11.19 15.58 3.47
N PRO A 159 -11.77 16.78 3.32
CA PRO A 159 -13.19 16.95 3.08
C PRO A 159 -13.55 16.68 1.62
N ALA A 160 -14.74 16.14 1.40
CA ALA A 160 -15.32 16.00 0.07
C ALA A 160 -16.85 16.14 0.12
N PHE A 161 -17.43 16.71 -0.93
CA PHE A 161 -18.87 16.82 -1.08
C PHE A 161 -19.30 16.65 -2.54
N SER A 162 -20.54 16.23 -2.75
CA SER A 162 -21.11 16.15 -4.09
C SER A 162 -22.60 16.42 -4.05
N LEU A 163 -23.09 17.01 -5.14
CA LEU A 163 -24.50 17.25 -5.43
C LEU A 163 -24.86 16.47 -6.68
N GLY A 164 -26.04 15.87 -6.68
CA GLY A 164 -26.60 15.19 -7.83
C GLY A 164 -28.06 15.53 -8.04
N TRP A 165 -28.45 15.72 -9.29
CA TRP A 165 -29.84 16.00 -9.67
C TRP A 165 -30.27 15.06 -10.78
N ARG A 166 -31.32 14.29 -10.53
CA ARG A 166 -31.99 13.47 -11.53
C ARG A 166 -33.01 14.31 -12.29
N MET A 167 -32.57 14.91 -13.37
CA MET A 167 -33.43 15.76 -14.20
C MET A 167 -34.52 14.95 -14.90
N SER A 168 -34.22 13.71 -15.31
CA SER A 168 -35.19 12.82 -15.95
C SER A 168 -36.47 12.57 -15.14
N ASP A 169 -36.36 12.69 -13.81
CA ASP A 169 -37.49 12.41 -12.91
C ASP A 169 -38.35 13.66 -12.64
N GLU A 170 -37.99 14.79 -13.25
CA GLU A 170 -38.73 16.04 -13.11
C GLU A 170 -39.93 16.12 -14.03
N LYS A 171 -41.00 16.81 -13.59
CA LYS A 171 -42.25 16.94 -14.33
C LYS A 171 -42.05 17.58 -15.71
N PHE A 172 -41.12 18.52 -15.85
CA PHE A 172 -40.82 19.18 -17.12
C PHE A 172 -40.16 18.26 -18.15
N MET A 173 -39.58 17.13 -17.71
CA MET A 173 -38.96 16.13 -18.58
C MET A 173 -39.87 14.96 -18.94
N ALA A 174 -41.13 14.97 -18.49
CA ALA A 174 -42.09 13.87 -18.75
C ALA A 174 -42.30 13.59 -20.25
N GLY A 175 -42.25 14.62 -21.10
CA GLY A 175 -42.40 14.48 -22.57
C GLY A 175 -41.17 13.89 -23.27
N THR A 176 -40.04 13.78 -22.62
CA THR A 176 -38.79 13.28 -23.22
C THR A 176 -38.50 11.81 -22.91
N GLN A 177 -39.30 11.17 -22.07
CA GLN A 177 -39.08 9.80 -21.59
C GLN A 177 -39.02 8.74 -22.68
N ASN A 178 -39.63 9.01 -23.85
CA ASN A 178 -39.62 8.09 -24.98
C ASN A 178 -38.28 7.89 -25.63
N TRP A 179 -37.35 8.84 -25.48
CA TRP A 179 -35.99 8.80 -26.05
C TRP A 179 -34.88 9.08 -25.04
N LEU A 180 -35.20 9.73 -23.90
CA LEU A 180 -34.24 10.04 -22.82
C LEU A 180 -34.74 9.44 -21.51
N SER A 181 -34.33 8.22 -21.21
CA SER A 181 -34.78 7.48 -20.03
C SER A 181 -34.03 7.88 -18.73
N ASN A 182 -32.85 8.45 -18.83
CA ASN A 182 -32.07 8.86 -17.64
C ASN A 182 -31.15 10.05 -17.96
N LEU A 183 -31.40 11.16 -17.27
CA LEU A 183 -30.55 12.34 -17.30
C LEU A 183 -30.23 12.75 -15.85
N LYS A 184 -28.96 12.68 -15.48
CA LYS A 184 -28.46 13.04 -14.16
C LYS A 184 -27.29 14.02 -14.27
N LEU A 185 -27.43 15.15 -13.62
CA LEU A 185 -26.33 16.10 -13.42
C LEU A 185 -25.65 15.82 -12.08
N ARG A 186 -24.31 15.85 -12.04
CA ARG A 186 -23.53 15.69 -10.81
C ARG A 186 -22.36 16.64 -10.79
N VAL A 187 -22.18 17.30 -9.63
CA VAL A 187 -21.02 18.15 -9.33
C VAL A 187 -20.43 17.69 -8.01
N GLY A 188 -19.11 17.63 -7.91
CA GLY A 188 -18.43 17.26 -6.70
C GLY A 188 -17.09 17.98 -6.56
N TYR A 189 -16.70 18.16 -5.32
CA TYR A 189 -15.39 18.68 -4.91
C TYR A 189 -14.84 17.81 -3.82
N GLY A 190 -13.53 17.60 -3.82
CA GLY A 190 -12.85 16.86 -2.76
C GLY A 190 -11.37 17.18 -2.72
N VAL A 191 -10.83 17.12 -1.51
CA VAL A 191 -9.41 17.23 -1.25
C VAL A 191 -8.87 15.83 -0.99
N THR A 192 -7.72 15.51 -1.57
CA THR A 192 -7.01 14.25 -1.36
C THR A 192 -5.57 14.53 -1.03
N GLY A 193 -4.97 13.68 -0.20
CA GLY A 193 -3.56 13.72 0.15
C GLY A 193 -2.88 12.38 -0.08
N THR A 194 -1.56 12.39 -0.13
CA THR A 194 -0.74 11.20 -0.22
C THR A 194 0.41 11.26 0.78
N ALA A 195 0.68 10.16 1.47
CA ALA A 195 1.85 9.99 2.35
C ALA A 195 2.93 9.16 1.62
N ALA A 196 3.24 9.53 0.36
CA ALA A 196 4.19 8.83 -0.52
C ALA A 196 5.66 9.10 -0.15
N ILE A 197 6.01 9.00 1.13
CA ILE A 197 7.37 9.06 1.65
C ILE A 197 7.76 7.73 2.29
N ASP A 198 9.04 7.36 2.12
CA ASP A 198 9.57 6.17 2.78
C ASP A 198 9.60 6.33 4.30
N PRO A 199 9.41 5.23 5.04
CA PRO A 199 9.54 5.24 6.49
C PRO A 199 10.91 5.82 6.91
N TYR A 200 10.92 6.62 7.99
CA TYR A 200 12.11 7.26 8.59
C TYR A 200 12.74 8.41 7.80
N THR A 201 12.33 8.69 6.57
CA THR A 201 12.88 9.80 5.77
C THR A 201 12.59 11.17 6.39
N SER A 202 11.45 11.31 7.07
CA SER A 202 11.07 12.54 7.75
C SER A 202 11.91 12.83 9.01
N ILE A 203 12.52 11.81 9.61
CA ILE A 203 13.34 11.95 10.83
C ILE A 203 14.74 12.42 10.47
N ALA A 204 15.31 11.94 9.37
CA ALA A 204 16.65 12.30 8.92
C ALA A 204 16.79 13.78 8.49
N ARG A 205 15.68 14.48 8.20
CA ARG A 205 15.67 15.90 7.82
C ARG A 205 15.50 16.88 8.98
N SER A 206 15.22 16.40 10.18
CA SER A 206 15.06 17.25 11.37
C SER A 206 16.35 17.46 12.17
N GLU A 207 17.47 16.89 11.71
CA GLU A 207 18.80 17.02 12.36
C GLU A 207 19.76 17.95 11.59
N GLU A 208 19.30 18.63 10.53
CA GLU A 208 19.98 19.72 9.85
C GLU A 208 19.33 21.07 10.27
#